data_87268017739084f01713b5aac353e31b
#
_entry.id   87268017739084f01713b5aac353e31b
#
_cell.length_a   1.000
_cell.length_b   1.000
_cell.length_c   1.000
_cell.angle_alpha   90.00
_cell.angle_beta   90.00
_cell.angle_gamma   90.00
#
_symmetry.space_group_name_H-M   'P 1'
#
loop_
_entity.id
_entity.type
_entity.pdbx_description
1 polymer ?
#
loop_
_entity_poly.entity_id
_entity_poly.type
_entity_poly.pdbx_seq_one_letter_code
_entity_poly.pdbx_strand_id
1 'polypeptide(L)'
;MMINQENNDLYDLNEALKVENLTLNDYEEICKRLKRKPNRTELGMFGVMWSEHCCYRNSKPLLSKFPTKGKNVLVGPGENAGVIDVGNNQKLVFKIESHNHPSAIEPFQGAATGVGGILRDIFTMGARPIAVLNSLRFGNLDKSSNLDLLRGVVSGIAHYGNCVGVPTVGGEIDFDDSYSGNPLVNVMALGLLETEEIVCSGAKNVGSPVLYVGNTTGRDGVGG
;
A
#
# COMPACT_ATOMS: atom_id res chain seq x y z
N MET A 1 -40.77 -1.90 8.24
CA MET A 1 -40.43 -0.93 7.19
C MET A 1 -39.83 -1.72 6.03
N MET A 2 -40.64 -2.03 5.02
CA MET A 2 -40.20 -2.81 3.85
C MET A 2 -39.34 -1.88 2.97
N ILE A 3 -38.07 -2.18 2.85
CA ILE A 3 -37.18 -1.53 1.89
C ILE A 3 -37.54 -2.12 0.52
N ASN A 4 -38.09 -1.28 -0.34
CA ASN A 4 -38.44 -1.61 -1.73
C ASN A 4 -37.25 -2.24 -2.46
N GLN A 5 -37.44 -3.45 -2.94
CA GLN A 5 -36.48 -4.26 -3.73
C GLN A 5 -36.52 -3.93 -5.23
N GLU A 6 -36.81 -2.69 -5.62
CA GLU A 6 -36.88 -2.29 -7.04
C GLU A 6 -36.00 -1.07 -7.31
N ASN A 7 -34.67 -1.26 -7.26
CA ASN A 7 -33.76 -0.50 -8.11
C ASN A 7 -32.82 -1.51 -8.80
N ASN A 8 -33.36 -2.21 -9.79
CA ASN A 8 -32.57 -2.84 -10.81
C ASN A 8 -31.98 -1.72 -11.67
N ASP A 9 -30.84 -1.17 -11.28
CA ASP A 9 -30.02 -0.38 -12.17
C ASP A 9 -29.64 -1.29 -13.33
N LEU A 10 -30.31 -1.09 -14.49
CA LEU A 10 -30.01 -1.73 -15.74
C LEU A 10 -28.63 -1.25 -16.20
N TYR A 11 -27.60 -1.95 -15.78
CA TYR A 11 -26.24 -1.74 -16.30
C TYR A 11 -25.86 -2.92 -17.19
N ASP A 12 -25.08 -2.65 -18.23
CA ASP A 12 -24.47 -3.71 -19.02
C ASP A 12 -23.47 -4.47 -18.14
N LEU A 13 -23.80 -5.73 -17.84
CA LEU A 13 -22.98 -6.56 -16.96
C LEU A 13 -21.57 -6.76 -17.53
N ASN A 14 -21.45 -6.98 -18.85
CA ASN A 14 -20.13 -7.24 -19.44
C ASN A 14 -19.24 -6.00 -19.38
N GLU A 15 -19.82 -4.83 -19.67
CA GLU A 15 -19.13 -3.57 -19.55
C GLU A 15 -18.73 -3.30 -18.09
N ALA A 16 -19.64 -3.48 -17.15
CA ALA A 16 -19.39 -3.27 -15.74
C ALA A 16 -18.28 -4.20 -15.20
N LEU A 17 -18.29 -5.48 -15.56
CA LEU A 17 -17.25 -6.43 -15.17
C LEU A 17 -15.88 -6.03 -15.73
N LYS A 18 -15.85 -5.57 -16.98
CA LYS A 18 -14.62 -5.11 -17.61
C LYS A 18 -14.06 -3.85 -16.92
N VAL A 19 -14.90 -2.88 -16.61
CA VAL A 19 -14.51 -1.64 -15.88
C VAL A 19 -13.96 -1.95 -14.50
N GLU A 20 -14.59 -2.88 -13.79
CA GLU A 20 -14.18 -3.26 -12.42
C GLU A 20 -13.11 -4.36 -12.38
N ASN A 21 -12.61 -4.78 -13.53
CA ASN A 21 -11.59 -5.84 -13.62
C ASN A 21 -12.03 -7.17 -12.96
N LEU A 22 -13.31 -7.48 -13.05
CA LEU A 22 -13.93 -8.69 -12.53
C LEU A 22 -14.22 -9.69 -13.66
N THR A 23 -14.12 -10.97 -13.33
CA THR A 23 -14.53 -12.06 -14.22
C THR A 23 -15.99 -12.45 -14.00
N LEU A 24 -16.57 -13.22 -14.92
CA LEU A 24 -17.90 -13.79 -14.72
C LEU A 24 -17.96 -14.70 -13.48
N ASN A 25 -16.90 -15.48 -13.24
CA ASN A 25 -16.81 -16.33 -12.04
C ASN A 25 -16.82 -15.49 -10.75
N ASP A 26 -16.20 -14.32 -10.77
CA ASP A 26 -16.27 -13.39 -9.63
C ASP A 26 -17.69 -12.90 -9.40
N TYR A 27 -18.38 -12.55 -10.46
CA TYR A 27 -19.78 -12.13 -10.37
C TYR A 27 -20.68 -13.22 -9.78
N GLU A 28 -20.52 -14.47 -10.22
CA GLU A 28 -21.24 -15.61 -9.67
C GLU A 28 -20.97 -15.81 -8.18
N GLU A 29 -19.71 -15.69 -7.76
CA GLU A 29 -19.33 -15.79 -6.36
C GLU A 29 -19.89 -14.61 -5.53
N ILE A 30 -19.90 -13.39 -6.06
CA ILE A 30 -20.53 -12.23 -5.45
C ILE A 30 -22.04 -12.48 -5.25
N CYS A 31 -22.74 -12.93 -6.28
CA CYS A 31 -24.17 -13.26 -6.19
C CYS A 31 -24.45 -14.31 -5.11
N LYS A 32 -23.60 -15.34 -5.04
CA LYS A 32 -23.69 -16.38 -4.03
C LYS A 32 -23.52 -15.84 -2.61
N ARG A 33 -22.54 -14.97 -2.37
CA ARG A 33 -22.29 -14.35 -1.05
C ARG A 33 -23.39 -13.40 -0.64
N LEU A 34 -23.86 -12.55 -1.55
CA LEU A 34 -24.94 -11.62 -1.30
C LEU A 34 -26.31 -12.30 -1.25
N LYS A 35 -26.45 -13.52 -1.80
CA LYS A 35 -27.72 -14.23 -2.03
C LYS A 35 -28.70 -13.44 -2.92
N ARG A 36 -28.18 -12.56 -3.73
CA ARG A 36 -28.87 -11.73 -4.72
C ARG A 36 -27.88 -11.16 -5.73
N LYS A 37 -28.37 -10.55 -6.80
CA LYS A 37 -27.51 -9.78 -7.71
C LYS A 37 -26.97 -8.51 -7.04
N PRO A 38 -25.69 -8.16 -7.24
CA PRO A 38 -25.15 -6.88 -6.79
C PRO A 38 -25.74 -5.72 -7.61
N ASN A 39 -25.88 -4.54 -7.01
CA ASN A 39 -26.08 -3.33 -7.76
C ASN A 39 -24.74 -2.82 -8.32
N ARG A 40 -24.78 -1.73 -9.13
CA ARG A 40 -23.57 -1.21 -9.80
C ARG A 40 -22.50 -0.73 -8.80
N THR A 41 -22.91 -0.10 -7.72
CA THR A 41 -22.01 0.38 -6.66
C THR A 41 -21.35 -0.78 -5.93
N GLU A 42 -22.11 -1.79 -5.55
CA GLU A 42 -21.58 -2.99 -4.90
C GLU A 42 -20.58 -3.73 -5.80
N LEU A 43 -20.85 -3.78 -7.10
CA LEU A 43 -19.91 -4.38 -8.04
C LEU A 43 -18.57 -3.63 -8.06
N GLY A 44 -18.60 -2.28 -8.04
CA GLY A 44 -17.41 -1.45 -7.91
C GLY A 44 -16.67 -1.67 -6.60
N MET A 45 -17.38 -1.81 -5.48
CA MET A 45 -16.78 -2.13 -4.19
C MET A 45 -16.06 -3.49 -4.23
N PHE A 46 -16.68 -4.52 -4.81
CA PHE A 46 -16.03 -5.82 -4.97
C PHE A 46 -14.82 -5.74 -5.90
N GLY A 47 -14.89 -4.97 -6.99
CA GLY A 47 -13.77 -4.76 -7.91
C GLY A 47 -12.54 -4.22 -7.20
N VAL A 48 -12.71 -3.20 -6.37
CA VAL A 48 -11.62 -2.64 -5.57
C VAL A 48 -11.15 -3.62 -4.49
N MET A 49 -12.06 -4.18 -3.70
CA MET A 49 -11.70 -5.06 -2.59
C MET A 49 -11.05 -6.38 -3.03
N TRP A 50 -11.38 -6.87 -4.23
CA TRP A 50 -10.82 -8.09 -4.79
C TRP A 50 -9.69 -7.84 -5.79
N SER A 51 -9.21 -6.61 -5.86
CA SER A 51 -8.06 -6.25 -6.69
C SER A 51 -6.74 -6.83 -6.15
N GLU A 52 -5.72 -6.84 -6.99
CA GLU A 52 -4.36 -7.16 -6.57
C GLU A 52 -3.86 -6.22 -5.46
N HIS A 53 -4.25 -4.94 -5.54
CA HIS A 53 -3.87 -3.91 -4.58
C HIS A 53 -4.41 -4.20 -3.17
N CYS A 54 -5.71 -4.55 -3.04
CA CYS A 54 -6.33 -4.70 -1.72
C CYS A 54 -6.19 -6.11 -1.13
N CYS A 55 -6.25 -7.16 -1.95
CA CYS A 55 -6.29 -8.53 -1.44
C CYS A 55 -5.16 -9.43 -1.96
N TYR A 56 -4.24 -8.88 -2.75
CA TYR A 56 -3.14 -9.65 -3.35
C TYR A 56 -3.64 -10.85 -4.16
N ARG A 57 -4.68 -10.62 -4.94
CA ARG A 57 -5.48 -11.66 -5.61
C ARG A 57 -4.63 -12.68 -6.38
N ASN A 58 -3.64 -12.19 -7.13
CA ASN A 58 -2.78 -13.01 -7.97
C ASN A 58 -1.47 -13.38 -7.27
N SER A 59 -0.91 -12.49 -6.47
CA SER A 59 0.38 -12.69 -5.81
C SER A 59 0.30 -13.49 -4.52
N LYS A 60 -0.85 -13.52 -3.85
CA LYS A 60 -1.02 -14.24 -2.58
C LYS A 60 -0.56 -15.71 -2.59
N PRO A 61 -0.82 -16.51 -3.63
CA PRO A 61 -0.32 -17.89 -3.70
C PRO A 61 1.20 -17.99 -3.75
N LEU A 62 1.87 -16.96 -4.30
CA LEU A 62 3.34 -16.87 -4.33
C LEU A 62 3.87 -16.39 -2.99
N LEU A 63 3.26 -15.34 -2.42
CA LEU A 63 3.63 -14.79 -1.13
C LEU A 63 3.51 -15.82 0.00
N SER A 64 2.52 -16.71 -0.08
CA SER A 64 2.33 -17.80 0.90
C SER A 64 3.48 -18.81 0.96
N LYS A 65 4.37 -18.82 -0.05
CA LYS A 65 5.56 -19.69 -0.09
C LYS A 65 6.74 -19.11 0.68
N PHE A 66 6.70 -17.83 1.02
CA PHE A 66 7.76 -17.23 1.83
C PHE A 66 7.71 -17.71 3.29
N PRO A 67 8.85 -17.89 3.95
CA PRO A 67 8.88 -18.22 5.37
C PRO A 67 8.45 -16.99 6.19
N THR A 68 7.22 -17.02 6.70
CA THR A 68 6.63 -15.92 7.49
C THR A 68 6.61 -16.19 8.98
N LYS A 69 7.14 -17.35 9.40
CA LYS A 69 7.21 -17.78 10.80
C LYS A 69 8.64 -18.14 11.17
N GLY A 70 9.02 -17.83 12.40
CA GLY A 70 10.34 -18.15 12.91
C GLY A 70 10.48 -17.73 14.37
N LYS A 71 11.51 -18.18 15.06
CA LYS A 71 11.76 -17.89 16.48
C LYS A 71 11.76 -16.38 16.77
N ASN A 72 12.31 -15.59 15.85
CA ASN A 72 12.49 -14.17 16.04
C ASN A 72 11.34 -13.34 15.42
N VAL A 73 10.36 -13.97 14.73
CA VAL A 73 9.22 -13.25 14.15
C VAL A 73 8.17 -13.03 15.21
N LEU A 74 7.98 -11.78 15.61
CA LEU A 74 6.98 -11.38 16.61
C LEU A 74 5.65 -11.02 15.94
N VAL A 75 5.69 -10.33 14.79
CA VAL A 75 4.53 -9.99 13.96
C VAL A 75 4.85 -10.32 12.52
N GLY A 76 4.06 -11.21 11.94
CA GLY A 76 4.12 -11.59 10.53
C GLY A 76 3.11 -10.82 9.66
N PRO A 77 2.83 -11.30 8.43
CA PRO A 77 1.86 -10.67 7.54
C PRO A 77 0.46 -10.57 8.16
N GLY A 78 -0.21 -9.44 7.91
CA GLY A 78 -1.57 -9.16 8.41
C GLY A 78 -1.67 -7.87 9.22
N GLU A 79 -0.54 -7.31 9.64
CA GLU A 79 -0.44 -6.00 10.28
C GLU A 79 0.23 -4.98 9.35
N ASN A 80 0.29 -3.72 9.77
CA ASN A 80 0.85 -2.64 8.96
C ASN A 80 2.34 -2.82 8.67
N ALA A 81 3.09 -3.43 9.59
CA ALA A 81 4.50 -3.74 9.40
C ALA A 81 4.88 -5.05 10.08
N GLY A 82 5.97 -5.68 9.63
CA GLY A 82 6.58 -6.82 10.28
C GLY A 82 7.40 -6.41 11.50
N VAL A 83 7.46 -7.28 12.52
CA VAL A 83 8.26 -7.07 13.72
C VAL A 83 9.09 -8.30 14.01
N ILE A 84 10.40 -8.09 14.18
CA ILE A 84 11.33 -9.16 14.57
C ILE A 84 12.08 -8.79 15.85
N ASP A 85 12.36 -9.80 16.66
CA ASP A 85 13.30 -9.70 17.79
C ASP A 85 14.73 -9.75 17.25
N VAL A 86 15.52 -8.74 17.53
CA VAL A 86 16.93 -8.66 17.14
C VAL A 86 17.88 -8.91 18.34
N GLY A 87 17.35 -9.34 19.47
CA GLY A 87 18.09 -9.58 20.70
C GLY A 87 18.23 -8.31 21.55
N ASN A 88 18.80 -8.46 22.73
CA ASN A 88 19.05 -7.37 23.68
C ASN A 88 17.81 -6.55 24.04
N ASN A 89 16.64 -7.20 24.07
CA ASN A 89 15.33 -6.57 24.30
C ASN A 89 14.96 -5.49 23.24
N GLN A 90 15.53 -5.60 22.05
CA GLN A 90 15.25 -4.70 20.93
C GLN A 90 14.38 -5.40 19.88
N LYS A 91 13.42 -4.67 19.35
CA LYS A 91 12.54 -5.13 18.28
C LYS A 91 12.68 -4.21 17.09
N LEU A 92 12.90 -4.80 15.92
CA LEU A 92 12.97 -4.08 14.65
C LEU A 92 11.62 -4.20 13.95
N VAL A 93 11.06 -3.04 13.63
CA VAL A 93 9.83 -2.90 12.83
C VAL A 93 10.23 -2.48 11.44
N PHE A 94 9.68 -3.14 10.40
CA PHE A 94 10.04 -2.85 9.03
C PHE A 94 8.89 -3.13 8.06
N LYS A 95 8.88 -2.36 6.99
CA LYS A 95 8.00 -2.58 5.85
C LYS A 95 8.66 -2.06 4.57
N ILE A 96 8.37 -2.71 3.47
CA ILE A 96 8.69 -2.25 2.12
C ILE A 96 7.39 -2.18 1.31
N GLU A 97 7.25 -1.15 0.50
CA GLU A 97 6.12 -0.97 -0.39
C GLU A 97 6.54 -0.26 -1.68
N SER A 98 5.79 -0.53 -2.76
CA SER A 98 5.99 0.10 -4.05
C SER A 98 5.04 1.28 -4.22
N HIS A 99 5.54 2.40 -4.74
CA HIS A 99 4.75 3.57 -5.10
C HIS A 99 5.04 4.00 -6.55
N ASN A 100 4.82 3.07 -7.48
CA ASN A 100 5.30 3.15 -8.87
C ASN A 100 4.44 4.06 -9.73
N HIS A 101 3.16 3.73 -9.87
CA HIS A 101 2.24 4.43 -10.76
C HIS A 101 2.05 5.91 -10.41
N PRO A 102 1.84 6.29 -9.13
CA PRO A 102 1.81 7.70 -8.75
C PRO A 102 3.11 8.44 -9.07
N SER A 103 4.26 7.77 -8.92
CA SER A 103 5.57 8.34 -9.25
C SER A 103 5.80 8.49 -10.76
N ALA A 104 5.14 7.67 -11.59
CA ALA A 104 5.19 7.82 -13.03
C ALA A 104 4.44 9.08 -13.51
N ILE A 105 3.37 9.48 -12.80
CA ILE A 105 2.52 10.62 -13.14
C ILE A 105 3.06 11.92 -12.51
N GLU A 106 3.33 11.88 -11.21
CA GLU A 106 3.84 13.00 -10.40
C GLU A 106 5.07 12.56 -9.60
N PRO A 107 6.26 12.53 -10.20
CA PRO A 107 7.41 11.83 -9.63
C PRO A 107 7.82 12.37 -8.26
N PHE A 108 7.75 13.69 -8.04
CA PHE A 108 8.07 14.28 -6.74
C PHE A 108 7.02 13.90 -5.68
N GLN A 109 5.75 14.16 -5.95
CA GLN A 109 4.67 13.91 -4.99
C GLN A 109 4.43 12.41 -4.78
N GLY A 110 4.51 11.63 -5.86
CA GLY A 110 4.36 10.19 -5.81
C GLY A 110 5.42 9.53 -4.92
N ALA A 111 6.68 9.89 -5.11
CA ALA A 111 7.78 9.34 -4.31
C ALA A 111 7.78 9.87 -2.87
N ALA A 112 7.43 11.14 -2.64
CA ALA A 112 7.26 11.70 -1.31
C ALA A 112 6.18 10.95 -0.53
N THR A 113 5.03 10.68 -1.17
CA THR A 113 3.94 9.88 -0.57
C THR A 113 4.38 8.44 -0.29
N GLY A 114 5.19 7.85 -1.17
CA GLY A 114 5.77 6.51 -0.95
C GLY A 114 6.58 6.45 0.34
N VAL A 115 7.43 7.43 0.60
CA VAL A 115 8.17 7.55 1.88
C VAL A 115 7.21 7.78 3.04
N GLY A 116 6.25 8.70 2.89
CA GLY A 116 5.29 9.03 3.93
C GLY A 116 4.44 7.85 4.37
N GLY A 117 3.93 7.06 3.42
CA GLY A 117 3.13 5.86 3.68
C GLY A 117 3.90 4.83 4.50
N ILE A 118 5.14 4.54 4.11
CA ILE A 118 5.99 3.57 4.82
C ILE A 118 6.36 4.03 6.22
N LEU A 119 6.68 5.30 6.40
CA LEU A 119 6.98 5.85 7.74
C LEU A 119 5.75 5.79 8.66
N ARG A 120 4.56 6.04 8.12
CA ARG A 120 3.31 5.92 8.89
C ARG A 120 3.07 4.49 9.37
N ASP A 121 3.34 3.49 8.54
CA ASP A 121 3.19 2.09 8.92
C ASP A 121 4.11 1.71 10.09
N ILE A 122 5.34 2.22 10.11
CA ILE A 122 6.24 2.04 11.24
C ILE A 122 5.69 2.70 12.51
N PHE A 123 5.22 3.95 12.40
CA PHE A 123 4.61 4.67 13.53
C PHE A 123 3.38 3.97 14.09
N THR A 124 2.54 3.38 13.23
CA THR A 124 1.31 2.69 13.67
C THR A 124 1.59 1.46 14.53
N MET A 125 2.77 0.86 14.41
CA MET A 125 3.21 -0.25 15.26
C MET A 125 3.80 0.21 16.61
N GLY A 126 3.83 1.52 16.86
CA GLY A 126 4.42 2.11 18.07
C GLY A 126 5.92 2.33 17.99
N ALA A 127 6.54 2.11 16.83
CA ALA A 127 7.97 2.24 16.64
C ALA A 127 8.37 3.64 16.11
N ARG A 128 9.58 4.09 16.41
CA ARG A 128 10.18 5.27 15.84
C ARG A 128 10.96 4.90 14.59
N PRO A 129 10.65 5.46 13.40
CA PRO A 129 11.47 5.28 12.22
C PRO A 129 12.88 5.82 12.42
N ILE A 130 13.89 5.05 11.99
CA ILE A 130 15.30 5.40 12.12
C ILE A 130 16.05 5.43 10.80
N ALA A 131 15.53 4.76 9.77
CA ALA A 131 16.19 4.65 8.49
C ALA A 131 15.18 4.38 7.37
N VAL A 132 15.52 4.88 6.18
CA VAL A 132 14.86 4.56 4.90
C VAL A 132 15.87 3.94 3.96
N LEU A 133 15.43 2.97 3.18
CA LEU A 133 16.17 2.38 2.07
C LEU A 133 15.27 2.40 0.83
N ASN A 134 15.89 2.40 -0.36
CA ASN A 134 15.15 2.43 -1.60
C ASN A 134 15.66 1.37 -2.57
N SER A 135 14.76 0.78 -3.35
CA SER A 135 15.11 -0.03 -4.51
C SER A 135 14.40 0.56 -5.71
N LEU A 136 15.16 1.21 -6.59
CA LEU A 136 14.66 2.03 -7.67
C LEU A 136 14.99 1.41 -9.02
N ARG A 137 14.04 1.50 -9.97
CA ARG A 137 14.25 1.08 -11.36
C ARG A 137 13.73 2.16 -12.30
N PHE A 138 14.52 2.54 -13.28
CA PHE A 138 14.18 3.54 -14.29
C PHE A 138 14.56 3.06 -15.67
N GLY A 139 13.96 3.66 -16.69
CA GLY A 139 14.43 3.54 -18.07
C GLY A 139 15.81 4.19 -18.24
N ASN A 140 16.49 3.86 -19.35
CA ASN A 140 17.81 4.41 -19.65
C ASN A 140 17.80 5.95 -19.68
N LEU A 141 18.84 6.57 -19.16
CA LEU A 141 18.93 8.02 -18.95
C LEU A 141 19.32 8.81 -20.21
N ASP A 142 19.49 8.16 -21.34
CA ASP A 142 19.59 8.79 -22.65
C ASP A 142 18.31 9.48 -23.08
N LYS A 143 17.15 9.07 -22.52
CA LYS A 143 15.86 9.73 -22.69
C LYS A 143 15.63 10.76 -21.60
N SER A 144 15.42 12.03 -21.99
CA SER A 144 15.20 13.15 -21.04
C SER A 144 14.03 12.88 -20.08
N SER A 145 12.96 12.24 -20.55
CA SER A 145 11.80 11.88 -19.71
C SER A 145 12.16 10.94 -18.56
N ASN A 146 13.06 9.97 -18.78
CA ASN A 146 13.51 9.08 -17.71
C ASN A 146 14.40 9.82 -16.69
N LEU A 147 15.20 10.76 -17.17
CA LEU A 147 16.01 11.62 -16.31
C LEU A 147 15.14 12.54 -15.43
N ASP A 148 14.06 13.07 -15.98
CA ASP A 148 13.11 13.92 -15.24
C ASP A 148 12.35 13.10 -14.19
N LEU A 149 11.94 11.88 -14.51
CA LEU A 149 11.37 10.94 -13.54
C LEU A 149 12.35 10.67 -12.40
N LEU A 150 13.60 10.33 -12.70
CA LEU A 150 14.63 10.08 -11.69
C LEU A 150 14.84 11.29 -10.77
N ARG A 151 14.99 12.49 -11.34
CA ARG A 151 15.18 13.72 -10.58
C ARG A 151 14.00 14.00 -9.65
N GLY A 152 12.78 13.87 -10.16
CA GLY A 152 11.57 14.07 -9.37
C GLY A 152 11.44 13.08 -8.23
N VAL A 153 11.65 11.79 -8.49
CA VAL A 153 11.59 10.72 -7.47
C VAL A 153 12.62 10.94 -6.39
N VAL A 154 13.88 11.16 -6.75
CA VAL A 154 14.96 11.40 -5.76
C VAL A 154 14.68 12.64 -4.92
N SER A 155 14.19 13.72 -5.54
CA SER A 155 13.81 14.95 -4.84
C SER A 155 12.65 14.73 -3.87
N GLY A 156 11.63 13.94 -4.26
CA GLY A 156 10.49 13.60 -3.41
C GLY A 156 10.89 12.76 -2.19
N ILE A 157 11.71 11.74 -2.39
CA ILE A 157 12.27 10.91 -1.32
C ILE A 157 13.06 11.77 -0.33
N ALA A 158 13.97 12.59 -0.84
CA ALA A 158 14.81 13.47 -0.03
C ALA A 158 13.97 14.49 0.76
N HIS A 159 12.97 15.08 0.12
CA HIS A 159 12.11 16.07 0.76
C HIS A 159 11.38 15.49 1.97
N TYR A 160 10.70 14.36 1.80
CA TYR A 160 9.92 13.77 2.89
C TYR A 160 10.82 13.25 4.02
N GLY A 161 11.92 12.59 3.67
CA GLY A 161 12.91 12.14 4.66
C GLY A 161 13.47 13.28 5.50
N ASN A 162 13.80 14.41 4.86
CA ASN A 162 14.27 15.62 5.55
C ASN A 162 13.20 16.24 6.45
N CYS A 163 11.93 16.29 6.01
CA CYS A 163 10.84 16.84 6.83
C CYS A 163 10.62 16.06 8.13
N VAL A 164 10.81 14.74 8.09
CA VAL A 164 10.62 13.85 9.24
C VAL A 164 11.93 13.65 10.03
N GLY A 165 13.06 13.96 9.43
CA GLY A 165 14.39 13.76 10.03
C GLY A 165 14.83 12.29 10.00
N VAL A 166 14.41 11.52 8.99
CA VAL A 166 14.78 10.11 8.81
C VAL A 166 15.71 9.98 7.61
N PRO A 167 16.96 9.52 7.80
CA PRO A 167 17.93 9.44 6.73
C PRO A 167 17.67 8.24 5.81
N THR A 168 17.96 8.42 4.52
CA THR A 168 18.17 7.30 3.59
C THR A 168 19.58 6.78 3.79
N VAL A 169 19.70 5.54 4.23
CA VAL A 169 21.00 4.94 4.62
C VAL A 169 21.53 3.91 3.63
N GLY A 170 20.73 3.54 2.64
CA GLY A 170 21.13 2.56 1.64
C GLY A 170 20.06 2.33 0.59
N GLY A 171 20.35 1.39 -0.29
CA GLY A 171 19.44 1.02 -1.37
C GLY A 171 20.21 0.65 -2.64
N GLU A 172 19.46 0.56 -3.71
CA GLU A 172 20.00 0.26 -5.04
C GLU A 172 19.21 1.01 -6.10
N ILE A 173 19.84 1.20 -7.25
CA ILE A 173 19.21 1.75 -8.44
C ILE A 173 19.70 0.96 -9.66
N ASP A 174 18.80 0.70 -10.61
CA ASP A 174 19.12 0.01 -11.84
C ASP A 174 18.34 0.63 -13.01
N PHE A 175 18.85 0.45 -14.22
CA PHE A 175 18.34 1.06 -15.43
C PHE A 175 18.13 0.01 -16.52
N ASP A 176 16.90 -0.06 -17.03
CA ASP A 176 16.52 -0.93 -18.15
C ASP A 176 15.37 -0.29 -18.91
N ASP A 177 15.38 -0.41 -20.24
CA ASP A 177 14.36 0.22 -21.10
C ASP A 177 12.92 -0.22 -20.80
N SER A 178 12.73 -1.38 -20.23
CA SER A 178 11.41 -1.88 -19.79
C SER A 178 10.74 -1.01 -18.73
N TYR A 179 11.50 -0.20 -18.00
CA TYR A 179 11.00 0.74 -17.01
C TYR A 179 10.79 2.16 -17.53
N SER A 180 10.97 2.38 -18.85
CA SER A 180 10.75 3.71 -19.45
C SER A 180 9.29 4.14 -19.28
N GLY A 181 9.08 5.31 -18.65
CA GLY A 181 7.76 5.88 -18.40
C GLY A 181 6.95 5.25 -17.26
N ASN A 182 7.40 4.12 -16.70
CA ASN A 182 6.79 3.49 -15.52
C ASN A 182 7.87 2.94 -14.56
N PRO A 183 8.50 3.81 -13.77
CA PRO A 183 9.59 3.42 -12.88
C PRO A 183 9.09 2.53 -11.75
N LEU A 184 9.98 1.74 -11.15
CA LEU A 184 9.72 1.11 -9.87
C LEU A 184 10.32 1.98 -8.75
N VAL A 185 9.47 2.37 -7.82
CA VAL A 185 9.84 3.17 -6.65
C VAL A 185 9.47 2.38 -5.41
N ASN A 186 10.41 1.56 -4.94
CA ASN A 186 10.22 0.79 -3.72
C ASN A 186 10.89 1.51 -2.56
N VAL A 187 10.14 1.71 -1.49
CA VAL A 187 10.63 2.35 -0.26
C VAL A 187 10.50 1.36 0.89
N MET A 188 11.58 1.18 1.63
CA MET A 188 11.61 0.42 2.87
C MET A 188 11.93 1.35 4.03
N ALA A 189 11.19 1.23 5.12
CA ALA A 189 11.51 1.91 6.37
C ALA A 189 11.80 0.90 7.48
N LEU A 190 12.73 1.29 8.34
CA LEU A 190 13.09 0.58 9.56
C LEU A 190 12.77 1.45 10.75
N GLY A 191 12.27 0.84 11.83
CA GLY A 191 12.05 1.50 13.10
C GLY A 191 12.46 0.63 14.27
N LEU A 192 12.79 1.25 15.38
CA LEU A 192 13.04 0.56 16.63
C LEU A 192 11.83 0.72 17.55
N LEU A 193 11.44 -0.36 18.17
CA LEU A 193 10.44 -0.39 19.20
C LEU A 193 11.14 -0.59 20.55
N GLU A 194 11.04 0.42 21.39
CA GLU A 194 11.70 0.47 22.71
C GLU A 194 10.77 -0.03 23.83
N THR A 195 9.47 -0.16 23.52
CA THR A 195 8.47 -0.62 24.47
C THR A 195 8.26 -2.14 24.36
N GLU A 196 7.79 -2.76 25.43
CA GLU A 196 7.43 -4.18 25.41
C GLU A 196 6.16 -4.43 24.56
N GLU A 197 5.26 -3.46 24.53
CA GLU A 197 3.98 -3.57 23.83
C GLU A 197 4.11 -3.21 22.36
N ILE A 198 3.68 -4.14 21.50
CA ILE A 198 3.53 -3.93 20.06
C ILE A 198 2.10 -3.47 19.82
N VAL A 199 1.94 -2.30 19.18
CA VAL A 199 0.63 -1.80 18.80
C VAL A 199 0.16 -2.52 17.56
N CYS A 200 -0.98 -3.20 17.66
CA CYS A 200 -1.64 -3.88 16.53
C CYS A 200 -2.95 -3.19 16.18
N SER A 201 -3.33 -3.29 14.90
CA SER A 201 -4.60 -2.76 14.40
C SER A 201 -5.81 -3.51 14.98
N GLY A 202 -6.96 -2.85 15.04
CA GLY A 202 -8.23 -3.45 15.38
C GLY A 202 -9.03 -2.70 16.44
N ALA A 203 -10.35 -2.87 16.37
CA ALA A 203 -11.29 -2.37 17.38
C ALA A 203 -11.38 -3.37 18.52
N LYS A 204 -10.65 -3.14 19.61
CA LYS A 204 -10.54 -4.11 20.73
C LYS A 204 -11.76 -4.10 21.66
N ASN A 205 -12.40 -2.96 21.85
CA ASN A 205 -13.47 -2.80 22.83
C ASN A 205 -14.71 -2.10 22.23
N VAL A 206 -15.90 -2.58 22.61
CA VAL A 206 -17.15 -1.90 22.28
C VAL A 206 -17.21 -0.57 23.03
N GLY A 207 -17.55 0.53 22.34
CA GLY A 207 -17.62 1.87 22.91
C GLY A 207 -16.30 2.64 22.97
N SER A 208 -15.19 2.06 22.51
CA SER A 208 -13.94 2.82 22.35
C SER A 208 -14.13 3.94 21.33
N PRO A 209 -13.70 5.19 21.62
CA PRO A 209 -13.81 6.28 20.67
C PRO A 209 -12.86 6.09 19.48
N VAL A 210 -13.32 6.46 18.29
CA VAL A 210 -12.49 6.59 17.11
C VAL A 210 -12.18 8.07 16.92
N LEU A 211 -10.91 8.43 17.00
CA LEU A 211 -10.46 9.81 16.85
C LEU A 211 -9.82 10.00 15.46
N TYR A 212 -10.28 10.99 14.74
CA TYR A 212 -9.62 11.47 13.54
C TYR A 212 -8.77 12.70 13.89
N VAL A 213 -7.46 12.58 13.68
CA VAL A 213 -6.50 13.64 14.04
C VAL A 213 -5.74 14.04 12.79
N GLY A 214 -5.80 15.31 12.42
CA GLY A 214 -5.11 15.86 11.26
C GLY A 214 -5.80 17.10 10.72
N ASN A 215 -5.27 17.61 9.61
CA ASN A 215 -5.88 18.71 8.88
C ASN A 215 -7.09 18.23 8.09
N THR A 216 -7.94 19.18 7.68
CA THR A 216 -8.98 18.93 6.66
C THR A 216 -8.28 18.50 5.37
N THR A 217 -8.77 17.38 4.80
CA THR A 217 -8.25 16.87 3.54
C THR A 217 -9.02 17.47 2.36
N GLY A 218 -8.31 17.74 1.26
CA GLY A 218 -8.89 18.06 -0.03
C GLY A 218 -9.25 16.80 -0.83
N ARG A 219 -9.28 16.96 -2.15
CA ARG A 219 -9.47 15.86 -3.10
C ARG A 219 -8.18 15.18 -3.53
N ASP A 220 -7.07 15.57 -2.92
CA ASP A 220 -5.75 15.05 -3.22
C ASP A 220 -5.67 13.57 -2.81
N GLY A 221 -5.07 12.75 -3.66
CA GLY A 221 -4.93 11.31 -3.41
C GLY A 221 -6.20 10.47 -3.66
N VAL A 222 -7.27 11.06 -4.18
CA VAL A 222 -8.46 10.29 -4.58
C VAL A 222 -8.16 9.47 -5.82
N GLY A 223 -8.33 8.15 -5.74
CA GLY A 223 -8.08 7.21 -6.82
C GLY A 223 -6.60 6.84 -7.00
N GLY A 224 -5.81 7.04 -5.95
CA GLY A 224 -4.38 6.73 -5.90
C GLY A 224 -4.00 5.28 -6.15
#